data_0bee3104fbc0afaf86bfcafbc93b2119
#
_entry.id   0bee3104fbc0afaf86bfcafbc93b2119
#
_cell.length_a   1.000
_cell.length_b   1.000
_cell.length_c   1.000
_cell.angle_alpha   90.00
_cell.angle_beta   90.00
_cell.angle_gamma   90.00
#
_symmetry.space_group_name_H-M   'P 1'
#
loop_
_entity.id
_entity.type
_entity.pdbx_description
1 polymer ?
#
loop_
_entity_poly.entity_id
_entity_poly.type
_entity_poly.pdbx_seq_one_letter_code
_entity_poly.pdbx_strand_id
1 'polypeptide(L)'
;MFFIVKIFIKDVDSMFKNKNFSILLFGRLITNFGDSIYSIATLTLIYILTKSTFYSGITLFLISFTTILQIFVSPLISKFNVKRFLIISQLFQAIILLVITYLIYVNKLQITTLIVFIVCISFINQIVYPIQLTLLPKIVKQEDLVKANSLFSIAYQGSDALFNSIGGFIITFFGTIYAFIINSVTFFINSFIFIFLSDELSKNTNTIQENYFSKLSSGIKICNTPLLKPLLIGIIVINFSTSSLLTLLPEYSETSYFYGILLSASGLGILIGAFLSNSQTLKNIRLSTLYTTFTLGIALSWGSLSILNNNSITNKIINFLLFLFGWILIGILNTYSGFLSSPLTNFFDEKII
;
A
#
# COMPACT_ATOMS: atom_id res chain seq x y z
N MET A 1 11.83 -5.75 -28.69
CA MET A 1 11.17 -4.83 -27.77
C MET A 1 9.76 -4.41 -28.23
N PHE A 2 9.56 -3.83 -29.43
CA PHE A 2 8.24 -3.44 -29.97
C PHE A 2 7.22 -4.57 -30.06
N PHE A 3 7.65 -5.79 -30.42
CA PHE A 3 6.77 -6.96 -30.57
C PHE A 3 6.25 -7.46 -29.21
N ILE A 4 7.09 -7.45 -28.17
CA ILE A 4 6.71 -7.83 -26.81
C ILE A 4 5.73 -6.81 -26.21
N VAL A 5 5.97 -5.51 -26.42
CA VAL A 5 5.06 -4.43 -25.99
C VAL A 5 3.71 -4.54 -26.71
N LYS A 6 3.69 -4.89 -28.00
CA LYS A 6 2.44 -5.05 -28.78
C LYS A 6 1.63 -6.28 -28.35
N ILE A 7 2.29 -7.40 -28.00
CA ILE A 7 1.64 -8.58 -27.42
C ILE A 7 1.07 -8.22 -26.03
N PHE A 8 1.87 -7.57 -25.18
CA PHE A 8 1.44 -7.15 -23.85
C PHE A 8 0.20 -6.23 -23.92
N ILE A 9 0.18 -5.26 -24.85
CA ILE A 9 -0.96 -4.36 -25.04
C ILE A 9 -2.19 -5.13 -25.50
N LYS A 10 -2.07 -6.06 -26.47
CA LYS A 10 -3.18 -6.85 -27.00
C LYS A 10 -3.79 -7.78 -25.94
N ASP A 11 -2.97 -8.37 -25.11
CA ASP A 11 -3.40 -9.25 -24.01
C ASP A 11 -4.07 -8.43 -22.88
N VAL A 12 -3.55 -7.23 -22.59
CA VAL A 12 -4.15 -6.29 -21.66
C VAL A 12 -5.55 -5.86 -22.13
N ASP A 13 -5.72 -5.59 -23.44
CA ASP A 13 -7.03 -5.25 -24.04
C ASP A 13 -8.06 -6.38 -23.83
N SER A 14 -7.65 -7.64 -23.89
CA SER A 14 -8.55 -8.78 -23.65
C SER A 14 -9.04 -8.84 -22.21
N MET A 15 -8.20 -8.48 -21.24
CA MET A 15 -8.53 -8.45 -19.82
C MET A 15 -9.50 -7.32 -19.48
N PHE A 16 -9.35 -6.15 -20.12
CA PHE A 16 -10.29 -5.02 -19.93
C PHE A 16 -11.69 -5.30 -20.51
N LYS A 17 -11.85 -6.27 -21.42
CA LYS A 17 -13.16 -6.74 -21.85
C LYS A 17 -13.90 -7.51 -20.75
N ASN A 18 -13.19 -8.04 -19.75
CA ASN A 18 -13.82 -8.65 -18.60
C ASN A 18 -14.35 -7.56 -17.66
N LYS A 19 -15.68 -7.42 -17.62
CA LYS A 19 -16.38 -6.42 -16.83
C LYS A 19 -15.99 -6.44 -15.35
N ASN A 20 -15.90 -7.62 -14.74
CA ASN A 20 -15.57 -7.76 -13.32
C ASN A 20 -14.13 -7.34 -13.01
N PHE A 21 -13.19 -7.69 -13.90
CA PHE A 21 -11.80 -7.27 -13.79
C PHE A 21 -11.68 -5.73 -13.87
N SER A 22 -12.32 -5.13 -14.88
CA SER A 22 -12.33 -3.67 -15.04
C SER A 22 -12.94 -2.96 -13.85
N ILE A 23 -14.06 -3.45 -13.30
CA ILE A 23 -14.70 -2.91 -12.10
C ILE A 23 -13.73 -2.93 -10.91
N LEU A 24 -13.05 -4.03 -10.66
CA LEU A 24 -12.11 -4.15 -9.54
C LEU A 24 -10.89 -3.24 -9.74
N LEU A 25 -10.31 -3.22 -10.95
CA LEU A 25 -9.11 -2.44 -11.25
C LEU A 25 -9.38 -0.93 -11.17
N PHE A 26 -10.45 -0.44 -11.84
CA PHE A 26 -10.82 0.97 -11.79
C PHE A 26 -11.28 1.39 -10.40
N GLY A 27 -12.05 0.55 -9.70
CA GLY A 27 -12.39 0.78 -8.30
C GLY A 27 -11.14 0.92 -7.43
N ARG A 28 -10.11 0.09 -7.67
CA ARG A 28 -8.84 0.20 -6.95
C ARG A 28 -8.11 1.51 -7.24
N LEU A 29 -8.04 1.93 -8.51
CA LEU A 29 -7.41 3.20 -8.88
C LEU A 29 -8.11 4.40 -8.24
N ILE A 30 -9.46 4.41 -8.25
CA ILE A 30 -10.26 5.49 -7.66
C ILE A 30 -10.04 5.56 -6.15
N THR A 31 -10.09 4.44 -5.44
CA THR A 31 -9.83 4.44 -3.99
C THR A 31 -8.40 4.80 -3.67
N ASN A 32 -7.42 4.32 -4.44
CA ASN A 32 -6.03 4.65 -4.21
C ASN A 32 -5.74 6.15 -4.39
N PHE A 33 -6.40 6.78 -5.36
CA PHE A 33 -6.35 8.24 -5.51
C PHE A 33 -6.85 8.96 -4.24
N GLY A 34 -8.03 8.58 -3.74
CA GLY A 34 -8.58 9.15 -2.52
C GLY A 34 -7.71 8.86 -1.28
N ASP A 35 -7.23 7.63 -1.14
CA ASP A 35 -6.40 7.19 -0.02
C ASP A 35 -5.06 7.91 0.02
N SER A 36 -4.43 8.18 -1.13
CA SER A 36 -3.18 8.95 -1.21
C SER A 36 -3.37 10.39 -0.71
N ILE A 37 -4.44 11.06 -1.15
CA ILE A 37 -4.77 12.42 -0.69
C ILE A 37 -5.08 12.41 0.82
N TYR A 38 -5.91 11.45 1.25
CA TYR A 38 -6.30 11.28 2.64
C TYR A 38 -5.11 11.02 3.58
N SER A 39 -4.14 10.21 3.16
CA SER A 39 -2.98 9.88 3.98
C SER A 39 -2.14 11.12 4.32
N ILE A 40 -1.91 11.98 3.33
CA ILE A 40 -1.21 13.26 3.51
C ILE A 40 -2.02 14.19 4.42
N ALA A 41 -3.33 14.33 4.14
CA ALA A 41 -4.21 15.18 4.93
C ALA A 41 -4.28 14.77 6.40
N THR A 42 -4.32 13.46 6.65
CA THR A 42 -4.42 12.89 7.99
C THR A 42 -3.22 13.23 8.84
N LEU A 43 -2.00 12.92 8.38
CA LEU A 43 -0.78 13.21 9.15
C LEU A 43 -0.52 14.71 9.26
N THR A 44 -0.81 15.47 8.21
CA THR A 44 -0.75 16.94 8.24
C THR A 44 -1.72 17.51 9.29
N LEU A 45 -2.97 17.05 9.31
CA LEU A 45 -3.98 17.52 10.26
C LEU A 45 -3.61 17.17 11.70
N ILE A 46 -3.14 15.95 11.95
CA ILE A 46 -2.65 15.53 13.27
C ILE A 46 -1.52 16.46 13.75
N TYR A 47 -0.56 16.73 12.86
CA TYR A 47 0.55 17.63 13.20
C TYR A 47 0.07 19.07 13.46
N ILE A 48 -0.86 19.59 12.64
CA ILE A 48 -1.43 20.94 12.84
C ILE A 48 -2.15 21.05 14.20
N LEU A 49 -2.95 20.04 14.55
CA LEU A 49 -3.75 20.04 15.79
C LEU A 49 -2.89 19.86 17.06
N THR A 50 -1.84 19.05 16.99
CA THR A 50 -1.07 18.64 18.17
C THR A 50 0.28 19.33 18.30
N LYS A 51 0.83 19.82 17.18
CA LYS A 51 2.22 20.31 17.07
C LYS A 51 3.24 19.30 17.60
N SER A 52 2.94 18.00 17.47
CA SER A 52 3.75 16.92 18.01
C SER A 52 3.80 15.73 17.06
N THR A 53 5.02 15.34 16.68
CA THR A 53 5.30 14.13 15.89
C THR A 53 4.97 12.83 16.64
N PHE A 54 4.88 12.89 17.98
CA PHE A 54 4.47 11.76 18.79
C PHE A 54 3.08 11.24 18.42
N TYR A 55 2.10 12.11 18.17
CA TYR A 55 0.76 11.71 17.73
C TYR A 55 0.76 11.15 16.31
N SER A 56 1.60 11.66 15.42
CA SER A 56 1.82 11.08 14.09
C SER A 56 2.38 9.66 14.20
N GLY A 57 3.37 9.47 15.10
CA GLY A 57 3.96 8.16 15.39
C GLY A 57 2.96 7.16 15.96
N ILE A 58 2.16 7.55 16.96
CA ILE A 58 1.09 6.70 17.51
C ILE A 58 0.09 6.32 16.40
N THR A 59 -0.31 7.28 15.56
CA THR A 59 -1.26 7.02 14.48
C THR A 59 -0.70 5.99 13.49
N LEU A 60 0.54 6.15 13.03
CA LEU A 60 1.19 5.19 12.14
C LEU A 60 1.37 3.82 12.80
N PHE A 61 1.70 3.77 14.09
CA PHE A 61 1.76 2.53 14.86
C PHE A 61 0.40 1.82 14.88
N LEU A 62 -0.68 2.54 15.18
CA LEU A 62 -2.03 1.98 15.22
C LEU A 62 -2.50 1.51 13.83
N ILE A 63 -2.20 2.26 12.77
CA ILE A 63 -2.44 1.84 11.39
C ILE A 63 -1.70 0.53 11.08
N SER A 64 -0.42 0.45 11.44
CA SER A 64 0.38 -0.77 11.24
C SER A 64 -0.13 -1.95 12.09
N PHE A 65 -0.65 -1.68 13.28
CA PHE A 65 -1.25 -2.69 14.13
C PHE A 65 -2.49 -3.33 13.50
N THR A 66 -3.27 -2.59 12.71
CA THR A 66 -4.42 -3.15 11.97
C THR A 66 -3.99 -4.24 10.99
N THR A 67 -2.76 -4.19 10.44
CA THR A 67 -2.22 -5.25 9.58
C THR A 67 -2.01 -6.55 10.35
N ILE A 68 -1.64 -6.48 11.62
CA ILE A 68 -1.52 -7.67 12.47
C ILE A 68 -2.92 -8.26 12.72
N LEU A 69 -3.92 -7.41 12.98
CA LEU A 69 -5.30 -7.85 13.17
C LEU A 69 -5.88 -8.52 11.93
N GLN A 70 -5.45 -8.12 10.73
CA GLN A 70 -5.83 -8.76 9.47
C GLN A 70 -5.54 -10.26 9.46
N ILE A 71 -4.43 -10.71 10.06
CA ILE A 71 -4.06 -12.13 10.14
C ILE A 71 -5.18 -12.95 10.79
N PHE A 72 -5.80 -12.40 11.83
CA PHE A 72 -6.90 -13.06 12.56
C PHE A 72 -8.24 -13.00 11.83
N VAL A 73 -8.46 -11.98 11.00
CA VAL A 73 -9.72 -11.82 10.24
C VAL A 73 -9.69 -12.57 8.91
N SER A 74 -8.51 -12.75 8.33
CA SER A 74 -8.32 -13.38 7.02
C SER A 74 -9.06 -14.74 6.85
N PRO A 75 -9.02 -15.69 7.80
CA PRO A 75 -9.76 -16.94 7.69
C PRO A 75 -11.30 -16.79 7.73
N LEU A 76 -11.79 -15.66 8.27
CA LEU A 76 -13.23 -15.39 8.34
C LEU A 76 -13.78 -14.81 7.03
N ILE A 77 -12.93 -14.27 6.19
CA ILE A 77 -13.31 -13.65 4.91
C ILE A 77 -14.09 -14.63 4.02
N SER A 78 -13.72 -15.91 4.03
CA SER A 78 -14.41 -16.95 3.25
C SER A 78 -15.89 -17.15 3.64
N LYS A 79 -16.31 -16.66 4.81
CA LYS A 79 -17.70 -16.77 5.28
C LYS A 79 -18.59 -15.62 4.83
N PHE A 80 -18.01 -14.51 4.37
CA PHE A 80 -18.75 -13.32 3.97
C PHE A 80 -19.14 -13.35 2.48
N ASN A 81 -20.27 -12.73 2.17
CA ASN A 81 -20.59 -12.38 0.80
C ASN A 81 -19.67 -11.25 0.36
N VAL A 82 -18.67 -11.59 -0.46
CA VAL A 82 -17.58 -10.69 -0.85
C VAL A 82 -18.10 -9.40 -1.49
N LYS A 83 -19.08 -9.49 -2.40
CA LYS A 83 -19.69 -8.32 -3.06
C LYS A 83 -20.33 -7.38 -2.04
N ARG A 84 -21.18 -7.93 -1.15
CA ARG A 84 -21.85 -7.14 -0.11
C ARG A 84 -20.84 -6.50 0.84
N PHE A 85 -19.82 -7.24 1.22
CA PHE A 85 -18.76 -6.73 2.07
C PHE A 85 -18.02 -5.54 1.41
N LEU A 86 -17.65 -5.65 0.14
CA LEU A 86 -17.01 -4.57 -0.61
C LEU A 86 -17.90 -3.32 -0.68
N ILE A 87 -19.19 -3.46 -0.97
CA ILE A 87 -20.13 -2.33 -1.04
C ILE A 87 -20.27 -1.65 0.33
N ILE A 88 -20.58 -2.44 1.37
CA ILE A 88 -20.85 -1.91 2.72
C ILE A 88 -19.60 -1.26 3.31
N SER A 89 -18.43 -1.89 3.15
CA SER A 89 -17.16 -1.35 3.65
C SER A 89 -16.84 0.01 3.05
N GLN A 90 -17.05 0.20 1.75
CA GLN A 90 -16.83 1.47 1.08
C GLN A 90 -17.82 2.55 1.56
N LEU A 91 -19.11 2.21 1.68
CA LEU A 91 -20.12 3.14 2.23
C LEU A 91 -19.78 3.56 3.66
N PHE A 92 -19.38 2.61 4.50
CA PHE A 92 -19.03 2.89 5.89
C PHE A 92 -17.82 3.82 6.00
N GLN A 93 -16.79 3.60 5.19
CA GLN A 93 -15.61 4.49 5.12
C GLN A 93 -15.98 5.88 4.63
N ALA A 94 -16.83 5.98 3.60
CA ALA A 94 -17.32 7.26 3.11
C ALA A 94 -18.06 8.05 4.20
N ILE A 95 -18.92 7.39 4.96
CA ILE A 95 -19.68 8.02 6.06
C ILE A 95 -18.72 8.49 7.17
N ILE A 96 -17.74 7.68 7.57
CA ILE A 96 -16.74 8.10 8.58
C ILE A 96 -16.03 9.37 8.12
N LEU A 97 -15.59 9.44 6.85
CA LEU A 97 -14.91 10.62 6.32
C LEU A 97 -15.80 11.86 6.31
N LEU A 98 -17.10 11.70 5.99
CA LEU A 98 -18.06 12.82 6.11
C LEU A 98 -18.24 13.29 7.55
N VAL A 99 -18.27 12.36 8.51
CA VAL A 99 -18.32 12.70 9.94
C VAL A 99 -17.07 13.47 10.37
N ILE A 100 -15.88 13.02 9.95
CA ILE A 100 -14.63 13.76 10.21
C ILE A 100 -14.71 15.16 9.61
N THR A 101 -15.13 15.27 8.34
CA THR A 101 -15.28 16.55 7.64
C THR A 101 -16.22 17.50 8.38
N TYR A 102 -17.38 16.98 8.82
CA TYR A 102 -18.35 17.76 9.59
C TYR A 102 -17.77 18.22 10.93
N LEU A 103 -17.06 17.35 11.66
CA LEU A 103 -16.44 17.72 12.94
C LEU A 103 -15.33 18.76 12.77
N ILE A 104 -14.59 18.74 11.66
CA ILE A 104 -13.62 19.79 11.32
C ILE A 104 -14.36 21.11 11.09
N TYR A 105 -15.43 21.08 10.27
CA TYR A 105 -16.21 22.27 9.90
C TYR A 105 -16.80 22.98 11.12
N VAL A 106 -17.33 22.23 12.09
CA VAL A 106 -17.89 22.79 13.33
C VAL A 106 -16.84 23.05 14.43
N ASN A 107 -15.55 22.88 14.13
CA ASN A 107 -14.42 23.03 15.08
C ASN A 107 -14.58 22.18 16.36
N LYS A 108 -15.18 20.99 16.26
CA LYS A 108 -15.38 20.05 17.38
C LYS A 108 -14.56 18.76 17.26
N LEU A 109 -13.63 18.69 16.29
CA LEU A 109 -12.81 17.51 16.10
C LEU A 109 -11.77 17.39 17.23
N GLN A 110 -11.86 16.30 17.99
CA GLN A 110 -10.87 15.92 18.98
C GLN A 110 -9.86 14.96 18.36
N ILE A 111 -8.59 15.05 18.78
CA ILE A 111 -7.51 14.19 18.27
C ILE A 111 -7.79 12.70 18.50
N THR A 112 -8.35 12.34 19.64
CA THR A 112 -8.72 10.95 19.96
C THR A 112 -9.77 10.42 18.98
N THR A 113 -10.81 11.22 18.69
CA THR A 113 -11.87 10.85 17.75
C THR A 113 -11.30 10.68 16.34
N LEU A 114 -10.40 11.59 15.92
CA LEU A 114 -9.72 11.49 14.64
C LEU A 114 -8.91 10.18 14.54
N ILE A 115 -8.08 9.87 15.53
CA ILE A 115 -7.26 8.66 15.54
C ILE A 115 -8.14 7.40 15.50
N VAL A 116 -9.22 7.34 16.28
CA VAL A 116 -10.15 6.20 16.27
C VAL A 116 -10.74 5.98 14.88
N PHE A 117 -11.21 7.04 14.22
CA PHE A 117 -11.77 6.93 12.88
C PHE A 117 -10.72 6.51 11.83
N ILE A 118 -9.49 7.03 11.93
CA ILE A 118 -8.37 6.61 11.06
C ILE A 118 -8.10 5.12 11.21
N VAL A 119 -8.03 4.62 12.45
CA VAL A 119 -7.80 3.19 12.73
C VAL A 119 -8.94 2.33 12.18
N CYS A 120 -10.19 2.76 12.32
CA CYS A 120 -11.34 2.06 11.73
C CYS A 120 -11.25 1.98 10.20
N ILE A 121 -10.94 3.09 9.52
CA ILE A 121 -10.76 3.11 8.06
C ILE A 121 -9.59 2.20 7.67
N SER A 122 -8.46 2.30 8.34
CA SER A 122 -7.28 1.48 8.07
C SER A 122 -7.55 0.00 8.24
N PHE A 123 -8.27 -0.39 9.29
CA PHE A 123 -8.64 -1.79 9.53
C PHE A 123 -9.51 -2.34 8.39
N ILE A 124 -10.47 -1.57 7.90
CA ILE A 124 -11.31 -1.95 6.77
C ILE A 124 -10.47 -2.10 5.50
N ASN A 125 -9.59 -1.13 5.21
CA ASN A 125 -8.70 -1.17 4.04
C ASN A 125 -7.78 -2.39 4.05
N GLN A 126 -7.26 -2.81 5.22
CA GLN A 126 -6.45 -4.02 5.35
C GLN A 126 -7.23 -5.30 4.97
N ILE A 127 -8.55 -5.30 5.04
CA ILE A 127 -9.38 -6.44 4.67
C ILE A 127 -9.80 -6.34 3.20
N VAL A 128 -10.14 -5.15 2.72
CA VAL A 128 -10.65 -4.92 1.35
C VAL A 128 -9.65 -5.35 0.29
N TYR A 129 -8.37 -4.98 0.43
CA TYR A 129 -7.36 -5.27 -0.58
C TYR A 129 -7.10 -6.77 -0.80
N PRO A 130 -6.85 -7.59 0.24
CA PRO A 130 -6.73 -9.04 0.06
C PRO A 130 -7.98 -9.69 -0.52
N ILE A 131 -9.18 -9.21 -0.14
CA ILE A 131 -10.44 -9.70 -0.72
C ILE A 131 -10.46 -9.48 -2.24
N GLN A 132 -10.07 -8.30 -2.71
CA GLN A 132 -9.99 -8.02 -4.15
C GLN A 132 -9.02 -8.98 -4.86
N LEU A 133 -7.86 -9.26 -4.25
CA LEU A 133 -6.87 -10.20 -4.80
C LEU A 133 -7.43 -11.63 -4.86
N THR A 134 -8.23 -12.08 -3.88
CA THR A 134 -8.85 -13.42 -3.90
C THR A 134 -9.91 -13.58 -4.99
N LEU A 135 -10.42 -12.48 -5.54
CA LEU A 135 -11.36 -12.53 -6.67
C LEU A 135 -10.66 -12.71 -8.02
N LEU A 136 -9.39 -12.30 -8.16
CA LEU A 136 -8.68 -12.37 -9.44
C LEU A 136 -8.67 -13.77 -10.05
N PRO A 137 -8.34 -14.86 -9.31
CA PRO A 137 -8.37 -16.21 -9.86
C PRO A 137 -9.76 -16.69 -10.33
N LYS A 138 -10.83 -16.04 -9.82
CA LYS A 138 -12.22 -16.37 -10.21
C LYS A 138 -12.68 -15.58 -11.45
N ILE A 139 -11.96 -14.50 -11.78
CA ILE A 139 -12.35 -13.55 -12.83
C ILE A 139 -11.53 -13.75 -14.11
N VAL A 140 -10.21 -13.97 -13.95
CA VAL A 140 -9.29 -14.12 -15.07
C VAL A 140 -8.85 -15.56 -15.21
N LYS A 141 -8.43 -15.93 -16.43
CA LYS A 141 -7.87 -17.26 -16.70
C LYS A 141 -6.53 -17.43 -15.96
N GLN A 142 -6.16 -18.67 -15.66
CA GLN A 142 -4.93 -18.99 -14.92
C GLN A 142 -3.66 -18.47 -15.64
N GLU A 143 -3.63 -18.50 -16.97
CA GLU A 143 -2.56 -17.96 -17.81
C GLU A 143 -2.37 -16.43 -17.68
N ASP A 144 -3.45 -15.69 -17.36
CA ASP A 144 -3.45 -14.24 -17.23
C ASP A 144 -3.29 -13.74 -15.79
N LEU A 145 -3.26 -14.63 -14.80
CA LEU A 145 -3.25 -14.29 -13.38
C LEU A 145 -2.03 -13.45 -12.98
N VAL A 146 -0.86 -13.76 -13.52
CA VAL A 146 0.37 -13.00 -13.27
C VAL A 146 0.24 -11.57 -13.77
N LYS A 147 -0.33 -11.40 -14.99
CA LYS A 147 -0.58 -10.07 -15.57
C LYS A 147 -1.61 -9.29 -14.78
N ALA A 148 -2.70 -9.95 -14.35
CA ALA A 148 -3.74 -9.36 -13.52
C ALA A 148 -3.18 -8.84 -12.20
N ASN A 149 -2.40 -9.65 -11.49
CA ASN A 149 -1.74 -9.24 -10.25
C ASN A 149 -0.75 -8.08 -10.48
N SER A 150 -0.01 -8.08 -11.59
CA SER A 150 0.89 -6.98 -11.93
C SER A 150 0.13 -5.67 -12.16
N LEU A 151 -1.00 -5.69 -12.88
CA LEU A 151 -1.85 -4.52 -13.08
C LEU A 151 -2.44 -4.01 -11.76
N PHE A 152 -2.87 -4.90 -10.88
CA PHE A 152 -3.32 -4.54 -9.54
C PHE A 152 -2.22 -3.92 -8.69
N SER A 153 -0.99 -4.44 -8.77
CA SER A 153 0.17 -3.86 -8.06
C SER A 153 0.52 -2.47 -8.58
N ILE A 154 0.42 -2.26 -9.89
CA ILE A 154 0.61 -0.93 -10.50
C ILE A 154 -0.51 0.02 -10.05
N ALA A 155 -1.77 -0.44 -10.03
CA ALA A 155 -2.90 0.36 -9.58
C ALA A 155 -2.82 0.71 -8.10
N TYR A 156 -2.21 -0.14 -7.27
CA TYR A 156 -2.08 0.04 -5.84
C TYR A 156 -0.83 0.84 -5.46
N GLN A 157 0.35 0.44 -5.91
CA GLN A 157 1.63 1.05 -5.52
C GLN A 157 2.17 2.02 -6.58
N GLY A 158 2.00 1.69 -7.85
CA GLY A 158 2.54 2.49 -8.94
C GLY A 158 1.87 3.86 -9.10
N SER A 159 0.59 3.96 -8.76
CA SER A 159 -0.16 5.21 -8.82
C SER A 159 0.15 6.17 -7.67
N ASP A 160 0.70 5.69 -6.55
CA ASP A 160 1.01 6.50 -5.37
C ASP A 160 1.96 7.67 -5.69
N ALA A 161 2.92 7.44 -6.59
CA ALA A 161 3.86 8.48 -7.01
C ALA A 161 3.17 9.72 -7.56
N LEU A 162 2.15 9.52 -8.40
CA LEU A 162 1.37 10.62 -8.99
C LEU A 162 0.35 11.18 -8.00
N PHE A 163 -0.37 10.30 -7.32
CA PHE A 163 -1.48 10.70 -6.45
C PHE A 163 -1.00 11.42 -5.19
N ASN A 164 0.16 11.07 -4.64
CA ASN A 164 0.74 11.79 -3.52
C ASN A 164 1.13 13.23 -3.90
N SER A 165 1.71 13.44 -5.09
CA SER A 165 2.00 14.81 -5.57
C SER A 165 0.73 15.64 -5.71
N ILE A 166 -0.31 15.06 -6.33
CA ILE A 166 -1.61 15.71 -6.52
C ILE A 166 -2.26 15.98 -5.15
N GLY A 167 -2.18 15.03 -4.22
CA GLY A 167 -2.69 15.17 -2.88
C GLY A 167 -2.04 16.31 -2.11
N GLY A 168 -0.71 16.39 -2.14
CA GLY A 168 0.03 17.49 -1.54
C GLY A 168 -0.35 18.86 -2.12
N PHE A 169 -0.54 18.95 -3.44
CA PHE A 169 -1.04 20.14 -4.10
C PHE A 169 -2.46 20.52 -3.62
N ILE A 170 -3.40 19.58 -3.64
CA ILE A 170 -4.78 19.80 -3.21
C ILE A 170 -4.82 20.34 -1.77
N ILE A 171 -4.07 19.72 -0.86
CA ILE A 171 -4.06 20.12 0.55
C ILE A 171 -3.45 21.51 0.74
N THR A 172 -2.40 21.82 -0.01
CA THR A 172 -1.73 23.12 0.09
C THR A 172 -2.63 24.27 -0.38
N PHE A 173 -3.38 24.08 -1.46
CA PHE A 173 -4.20 25.15 -2.06
C PHE A 173 -5.64 25.18 -1.54
N PHE A 174 -6.21 24.03 -1.20
CA PHE A 174 -7.63 23.92 -0.80
C PHE A 174 -7.80 23.54 0.68
N GLY A 175 -6.75 23.03 1.32
CA GLY A 175 -6.80 22.62 2.72
C GLY A 175 -7.19 21.14 2.94
N THR A 176 -7.03 20.67 4.18
CA THR A 176 -7.24 19.27 4.56
C THR A 176 -8.70 18.82 4.46
N ILE A 177 -9.68 19.72 4.65
CA ILE A 177 -11.12 19.40 4.56
C ILE A 177 -11.46 18.82 3.20
N TYR A 178 -10.99 19.44 2.12
CA TYR A 178 -11.26 18.96 0.77
C TYR A 178 -10.68 17.57 0.50
N ALA A 179 -9.54 17.25 1.10
CA ALA A 179 -8.95 15.91 1.01
C ALA A 179 -9.88 14.82 1.59
N PHE A 180 -10.51 15.09 2.74
CA PHE A 180 -11.47 14.17 3.35
C PHE A 180 -12.75 14.06 2.51
N ILE A 181 -13.24 15.17 1.94
CA ILE A 181 -14.40 15.16 1.04
C ILE A 181 -14.10 14.34 -0.21
N ILE A 182 -12.97 14.59 -0.88
CA ILE A 182 -12.57 13.88 -2.10
C ILE A 182 -12.49 12.38 -1.81
N ASN A 183 -11.83 11.96 -0.73
CA ASN A 183 -11.74 10.54 -0.41
C ASN A 183 -13.12 9.95 -0.05
N SER A 184 -13.99 10.67 0.63
CA SER A 184 -15.37 10.22 0.85
C SER A 184 -16.10 10.00 -0.48
N VAL A 185 -15.97 10.91 -1.43
CA VAL A 185 -16.58 10.79 -2.76
C VAL A 185 -16.00 9.59 -3.52
N THR A 186 -14.68 9.35 -3.46
CA THR A 186 -14.07 8.17 -4.10
C THR A 186 -14.64 6.86 -3.54
N PHE A 187 -14.83 6.76 -2.23
CA PHE A 187 -15.46 5.61 -1.61
C PHE A 187 -16.94 5.44 -2.00
N PHE A 188 -17.71 6.51 -2.08
CA PHE A 188 -19.09 6.45 -2.59
C PHE A 188 -19.14 5.96 -4.04
N ILE A 189 -18.32 6.53 -4.91
CA ILE A 189 -18.21 6.10 -6.31
C ILE A 189 -17.86 4.63 -6.38
N ASN A 190 -16.86 4.18 -5.60
CA ASN A 190 -16.43 2.81 -5.61
C ASN A 190 -17.49 1.83 -5.07
N SER A 191 -18.23 2.22 -4.02
CA SER A 191 -19.38 1.44 -3.55
C SER A 191 -20.42 1.26 -4.65
N PHE A 192 -20.73 2.32 -5.40
CA PHE A 192 -21.64 2.25 -6.54
C PHE A 192 -21.11 1.36 -7.67
N ILE A 193 -19.82 1.46 -8.00
CA ILE A 193 -19.17 0.62 -9.01
C ILE A 193 -19.25 -0.87 -8.62
N PHE A 194 -19.07 -1.21 -7.35
CA PHE A 194 -19.12 -2.59 -6.88
C PHE A 194 -20.52 -3.23 -6.93
N ILE A 195 -21.60 -2.45 -7.05
CA ILE A 195 -22.94 -2.98 -7.29
C ILE A 195 -22.99 -3.77 -8.61
N PHE A 196 -22.19 -3.38 -9.60
CA PHE A 196 -22.13 -4.01 -10.92
C PHE A 196 -21.26 -5.27 -10.98
N LEU A 197 -20.58 -5.67 -9.89
CA LEU A 197 -19.92 -6.97 -9.80
C LEU A 197 -20.92 -8.12 -9.90
N SER A 198 -20.52 -9.20 -10.57
CA SER A 198 -21.36 -10.39 -10.70
C SER A 198 -21.58 -11.09 -9.37
N ASP A 199 -22.81 -11.51 -9.09
CA ASP A 199 -23.16 -12.21 -7.83
C ASP A 199 -22.54 -13.61 -7.73
N GLU A 200 -22.17 -14.22 -8.85
CA GLU A 200 -21.48 -15.51 -8.90
C GLU A 200 -20.13 -15.51 -8.18
N LEU A 201 -19.41 -14.37 -8.19
CA LEU A 201 -18.16 -14.20 -7.48
C LEU A 201 -18.30 -14.27 -5.96
N SER A 202 -19.52 -14.12 -5.47
CA SER A 202 -19.86 -14.12 -4.06
C SER A 202 -20.20 -15.51 -3.50
N LYS A 203 -20.36 -16.52 -4.38
CA LYS A 203 -20.63 -17.89 -3.93
C LYS A 203 -19.37 -18.47 -3.31
N ASN A 204 -19.47 -18.84 -2.04
CA ASN A 204 -18.42 -19.57 -1.35
C ASN A 204 -18.20 -20.92 -2.06
N THR A 205 -17.05 -21.13 -2.63
CA THR A 205 -16.58 -22.49 -2.92
C THR A 205 -16.41 -23.16 -1.56
N ASN A 206 -17.04 -24.32 -1.39
CA ASN A 206 -16.94 -25.15 -0.18
C ASN A 206 -15.45 -25.39 0.14
N THR A 207 -14.87 -24.54 0.96
CA THR A 207 -13.52 -24.77 1.49
C THR A 207 -13.68 -25.81 2.59
N ILE A 208 -12.95 -26.92 2.47
CA ILE A 208 -12.77 -27.92 3.50
C ILE A 208 -12.55 -27.17 4.83
N GLN A 209 -13.33 -27.52 5.85
CA GLN A 209 -13.23 -26.94 7.19
C GLN A 209 -11.90 -27.37 7.84
N GLU A 210 -10.79 -26.76 7.40
CA GLU A 210 -9.55 -26.89 8.11
C GLU A 210 -9.59 -26.07 9.40
N ASN A 211 -9.04 -26.64 10.44
CA ASN A 211 -9.06 -26.05 11.78
C ASN A 211 -8.29 -24.70 11.76
N TYR A 212 -8.96 -23.60 12.10
CA TYR A 212 -8.41 -22.24 12.11
C TYR A 212 -7.02 -22.14 12.76
N PHE A 213 -6.85 -22.76 13.93
CA PHE A 213 -5.59 -22.76 14.67
C PHE A 213 -4.48 -23.55 13.96
N SER A 214 -4.81 -24.60 13.21
CA SER A 214 -3.86 -25.37 12.43
C SER A 214 -3.26 -24.52 11.29
N LYS A 215 -4.09 -23.76 10.56
CA LYS A 215 -3.63 -22.84 9.52
C LYS A 215 -2.73 -21.73 10.07
N LEU A 216 -3.10 -21.17 11.22
CA LEU A 216 -2.32 -20.11 11.86
C LEU A 216 -0.96 -20.63 12.33
N SER A 217 -0.91 -21.81 12.98
CA SER A 217 0.32 -22.40 13.51
C SER A 217 1.29 -22.85 12.40
N SER A 218 0.75 -23.36 11.28
CA SER A 218 1.59 -23.73 10.14
C SER A 218 2.28 -22.52 9.52
N GLY A 219 1.59 -21.38 9.38
CA GLY A 219 2.20 -20.12 8.94
C GLY A 219 3.36 -19.67 9.83
N ILE A 220 3.18 -19.70 11.15
CA ILE A 220 4.24 -19.32 12.11
C ILE A 220 5.45 -20.26 12.03
N LYS A 221 5.23 -21.56 11.88
CA LYS A 221 6.32 -22.55 11.72
C LYS A 221 7.16 -22.28 10.47
N ILE A 222 6.52 -21.90 9.36
CA ILE A 222 7.21 -21.53 8.11
C ILE A 222 8.11 -20.31 8.33
N CYS A 223 7.62 -19.28 9.03
CA CYS A 223 8.40 -18.07 9.34
C CYS A 223 9.69 -18.36 10.14
N ASN A 224 9.72 -19.43 10.92
CA ASN A 224 10.89 -19.80 11.74
C ASN A 224 11.93 -20.68 11.02
N THR A 225 11.81 -20.86 9.71
CA THR A 225 12.81 -21.60 8.92
C THR A 225 14.13 -20.82 8.83
N PRO A 226 15.31 -21.52 8.74
CA PRO A 226 16.62 -20.88 8.67
C PRO A 226 16.77 -19.90 7.49
N LEU A 227 16.02 -20.11 6.41
CA LEU A 227 16.04 -19.26 5.23
C LEU A 227 15.17 -17.98 5.41
N LEU A 228 13.97 -18.12 5.97
CA LEU A 228 13.01 -17.00 6.06
C LEU A 228 13.26 -16.11 7.28
N LYS A 229 13.72 -16.66 8.38
CA LYS A 229 13.95 -15.90 9.61
C LYS A 229 14.87 -14.68 9.44
N PRO A 230 16.09 -14.78 8.85
CA PRO A 230 16.95 -13.61 8.65
C PRO A 230 16.37 -12.61 7.65
N LEU A 231 15.66 -13.07 6.61
CA LEU A 231 14.97 -12.17 5.67
C LEU A 231 13.87 -11.37 6.36
N LEU A 232 13.05 -12.02 7.19
CA LEU A 232 11.99 -11.35 7.95
C LEU A 232 12.56 -10.30 8.91
N ILE A 233 13.68 -10.61 9.59
CA ILE A 233 14.36 -9.63 10.45
C ILE A 233 14.81 -8.42 9.63
N GLY A 234 15.42 -8.61 8.46
CA GLY A 234 15.81 -7.53 7.56
C GLY A 234 14.62 -6.66 7.14
N ILE A 235 13.51 -7.29 6.75
CA ILE A 235 12.27 -6.59 6.38
C ILE A 235 11.71 -5.79 7.57
N ILE A 236 11.72 -6.34 8.78
CA ILE A 236 11.27 -5.65 10.01
C ILE A 236 12.11 -4.40 10.25
N VAL A 237 13.44 -4.49 10.15
CA VAL A 237 14.35 -3.35 10.36
C VAL A 237 14.10 -2.25 9.32
N ILE A 238 13.95 -2.61 8.04
CA ILE A 238 13.65 -1.65 6.97
C ILE A 238 12.30 -0.96 7.21
N ASN A 239 11.25 -1.73 7.53
CA ASN A 239 9.92 -1.17 7.79
C ASN A 239 9.90 -0.27 9.03
N PHE A 240 10.63 -0.64 10.09
CA PHE A 240 10.78 0.21 11.27
C PHE A 240 11.44 1.55 10.93
N SER A 241 12.56 1.52 10.20
CA SER A 241 13.28 2.72 9.75
C SER A 241 12.41 3.60 8.85
N THR A 242 11.69 2.98 7.92
CA THR A 242 10.75 3.67 7.01
C THR A 242 9.61 4.34 7.77
N SER A 243 8.99 3.64 8.71
CA SER A 243 7.90 4.18 9.53
C SER A 243 8.37 5.35 10.40
N SER A 244 9.56 5.25 10.97
CA SER A 244 10.17 6.35 11.74
C SER A 244 10.38 7.59 10.88
N LEU A 245 10.89 7.42 9.66
CA LEU A 245 11.09 8.51 8.72
C LEU A 245 9.76 9.15 8.31
N LEU A 246 8.75 8.35 7.95
CA LEU A 246 7.42 8.83 7.56
C LEU A 246 6.72 9.60 8.71
N THR A 247 6.99 9.24 9.96
CA THR A 247 6.49 9.95 11.15
C THR A 247 6.99 11.39 11.23
N LEU A 248 8.25 11.61 10.87
CA LEU A 248 8.90 12.93 10.91
C LEU A 248 8.64 13.78 9.67
N LEU A 249 8.23 13.15 8.58
CA LEU A 249 8.11 13.80 7.27
C LEU A 249 7.16 15.02 7.24
N PRO A 250 5.99 15.02 7.91
CA PRO A 250 5.11 16.18 7.93
C PRO A 250 5.73 17.43 8.58
N GLU A 251 6.54 17.24 9.63
CA GLU A 251 7.30 18.33 10.26
C GLU A 251 8.47 18.77 9.38
N TYR A 252 9.22 17.81 8.86
CA TYR A 252 10.42 18.06 8.02
C TYR A 252 10.08 18.81 6.72
N SER A 253 8.93 18.55 6.14
CA SER A 253 8.56 19.10 4.83
C SER A 253 8.07 20.56 4.86
N GLU A 254 7.67 21.09 6.03
CA GLU A 254 7.13 22.44 6.24
C GLU A 254 5.82 22.72 5.48
N THR A 255 5.63 22.17 4.29
CA THR A 255 4.43 22.34 3.46
C THR A 255 3.85 21.00 3.02
N SER A 256 2.52 20.91 2.95
CA SER A 256 1.83 19.70 2.46
C SER A 256 2.19 19.36 1.01
N TYR A 257 2.50 20.37 0.20
CA TYR A 257 2.96 20.16 -1.18
C TYR A 257 4.31 19.44 -1.22
N PHE A 258 5.31 19.92 -0.45
CA PHE A 258 6.61 19.27 -0.41
C PHE A 258 6.56 17.89 0.24
N TYR A 259 5.69 17.72 1.24
CA TYR A 259 5.39 16.41 1.83
C TYR A 259 4.86 15.43 0.76
N GLY A 260 3.90 15.86 -0.05
CA GLY A 260 3.36 15.04 -1.16
C GLY A 260 4.43 14.69 -2.21
N ILE A 261 5.33 15.62 -2.54
CA ILE A 261 6.46 15.37 -3.45
C ILE A 261 7.42 14.31 -2.86
N LEU A 262 7.76 14.41 -1.59
CA LEU A 262 8.62 13.42 -0.92
C LEU A 262 7.94 12.04 -0.89
N LEU A 263 6.65 11.97 -0.59
CA LEU A 263 5.92 10.71 -0.65
C LEU A 263 5.85 10.13 -2.07
N SER A 264 5.77 10.97 -3.10
CA SER A 264 5.80 10.52 -4.50
C SER A 264 7.11 9.83 -4.85
N ALA A 265 8.22 10.24 -4.22
CA ALA A 265 9.51 9.59 -4.39
C ALA A 265 9.46 8.12 -3.92
N SER A 266 8.60 7.76 -2.98
CA SER A 266 8.44 6.38 -2.52
C SER A 266 7.91 5.47 -3.64
N GLY A 267 6.81 5.86 -4.29
CA GLY A 267 6.23 5.10 -5.39
C GLY A 267 7.15 5.04 -6.61
N LEU A 268 7.73 6.20 -7.02
CA LEU A 268 8.70 6.25 -8.12
C LEU A 268 9.94 5.41 -7.82
N GLY A 269 10.47 5.50 -6.60
CA GLY A 269 11.66 4.74 -6.20
C GLY A 269 11.43 3.24 -6.27
N ILE A 270 10.30 2.75 -5.74
CA ILE A 270 9.93 1.33 -5.81
C ILE A 270 9.81 0.86 -7.26
N LEU A 271 9.16 1.63 -8.14
CA LEU A 271 9.00 1.27 -9.56
C LEU A 271 10.35 1.23 -10.29
N ILE A 272 11.19 2.26 -10.12
CA ILE A 272 12.53 2.31 -10.70
C ILE A 272 13.38 1.16 -10.17
N GLY A 273 13.33 0.90 -8.86
CA GLY A 273 14.05 -0.19 -8.22
C GLY A 273 13.62 -1.56 -8.76
N ALA A 274 12.33 -1.80 -8.90
CA ALA A 274 11.79 -3.03 -9.49
C ALA A 274 12.25 -3.21 -10.95
N PHE A 275 12.31 -2.14 -11.73
CA PHE A 275 12.84 -2.18 -13.10
C PHE A 275 14.34 -2.50 -13.13
N LEU A 276 15.13 -1.82 -12.29
CA LEU A 276 16.59 -2.03 -12.21
C LEU A 276 16.97 -3.42 -11.70
N SER A 277 16.10 -4.05 -10.89
CA SER A 277 16.34 -5.41 -10.36
C SER A 277 16.50 -6.47 -11.46
N ASN A 278 15.97 -6.22 -12.65
CA ASN A 278 16.12 -7.11 -13.80
C ASN A 278 17.50 -7.06 -14.49
N SER A 279 18.39 -6.17 -14.05
CA SER A 279 19.73 -6.04 -14.64
C SER A 279 20.58 -7.30 -14.41
N GLN A 280 21.33 -7.72 -15.41
CA GLN A 280 22.25 -8.86 -15.33
C GLN A 280 23.29 -8.68 -14.21
N THR A 281 23.75 -7.45 -14.00
CA THR A 281 24.74 -7.11 -12.98
C THR A 281 24.25 -7.44 -11.58
N LEU A 282 23.00 -7.07 -11.25
CA LEU A 282 22.40 -7.34 -9.93
C LEU A 282 22.12 -8.83 -9.72
N LYS A 283 21.75 -9.55 -10.77
CA LYS A 283 21.49 -11.01 -10.70
C LYS A 283 22.72 -11.83 -10.33
N ASN A 284 23.91 -11.32 -10.63
CA ASN A 284 25.19 -12.01 -10.33
C ASN A 284 25.73 -11.72 -8.91
N ILE A 285 25.12 -10.79 -8.17
CA ILE A 285 25.54 -10.43 -6.81
C ILE A 285 24.93 -11.42 -5.82
N ARG A 286 25.72 -11.86 -4.84
CA ARG A 286 25.19 -12.68 -3.73
C ARG A 286 24.14 -11.91 -2.96
N LEU A 287 23.03 -12.55 -2.66
CA LEU A 287 21.88 -11.93 -2.00
C LEU A 287 22.26 -11.26 -0.66
N SER A 288 23.12 -11.91 0.15
CA SER A 288 23.60 -11.32 1.40
C SER A 288 24.37 -10.02 1.19
N THR A 289 25.26 -9.98 0.18
CA THR A 289 26.02 -8.76 -0.16
C THR A 289 25.08 -7.65 -0.65
N LEU A 290 24.08 -8.01 -1.48
CA LEU A 290 23.10 -7.06 -1.98
C LEU A 290 22.27 -6.44 -0.84
N TYR A 291 21.80 -7.27 0.11
CA TYR A 291 21.05 -6.76 1.26
C TYR A 291 21.91 -5.86 2.16
N THR A 292 23.14 -6.26 2.49
CA THR A 292 24.00 -5.45 3.37
C THR A 292 24.43 -4.13 2.72
N THR A 293 24.83 -4.14 1.45
CA THR A 293 25.24 -2.90 0.77
C THR A 293 24.07 -1.94 0.56
N PHE A 294 22.88 -2.46 0.24
CA PHE A 294 21.72 -1.61 -0.01
C PHE A 294 21.10 -1.07 1.27
N THR A 295 21.08 -1.84 2.36
CA THR A 295 20.66 -1.30 3.67
C THR A 295 21.61 -0.22 4.18
N LEU A 296 22.92 -0.36 3.96
CA LEU A 296 23.89 0.73 4.24
C LEU A 296 23.62 1.94 3.35
N GLY A 297 23.37 1.76 2.06
CA GLY A 297 23.01 2.84 1.14
C GLY A 297 21.75 3.59 1.57
N ILE A 298 20.71 2.89 2.03
CA ILE A 298 19.49 3.48 2.58
C ILE A 298 19.81 4.29 3.84
N ALA A 299 20.57 3.72 4.77
CA ALA A 299 20.94 4.39 6.01
C ALA A 299 21.75 5.68 5.76
N LEU A 300 22.70 5.66 4.82
CA LEU A 300 23.47 6.83 4.44
C LEU A 300 22.64 7.90 3.73
N SER A 301 21.79 7.50 2.78
CA SER A 301 20.96 8.45 2.02
C SER A 301 19.92 9.14 2.91
N TRP A 302 19.28 8.41 3.81
CA TRP A 302 18.27 8.99 4.70
C TRP A 302 18.89 9.65 5.93
N GLY A 303 20.02 9.13 6.44
CA GLY A 303 20.76 9.77 7.51
C GLY A 303 21.28 11.16 7.12
N SER A 304 21.65 11.35 5.85
CA SER A 304 22.09 12.67 5.36
C SER A 304 20.97 13.72 5.30
N LEU A 305 19.69 13.31 5.26
CA LEU A 305 18.56 14.25 5.34
C LEU A 305 18.52 15.05 6.64
N SER A 306 19.04 14.48 7.74
CA SER A 306 19.12 15.20 9.02
C SER A 306 20.11 16.36 9.02
N ILE A 307 21.04 16.39 8.08
CA ILE A 307 22.10 17.41 7.97
C ILE A 307 21.66 18.55 7.04
N LEU A 308 20.81 18.27 6.07
CA LEU A 308 20.40 19.22 5.04
C LEU A 308 19.12 19.94 5.44
N ASN A 309 19.22 21.25 5.63
CA ASN A 309 18.06 22.09 5.92
C ASN A 309 17.26 22.43 4.64
N ASN A 310 15.93 22.53 4.74
CA ASN A 310 15.04 22.82 3.60
C ASN A 310 14.98 24.30 3.18
N ASN A 311 15.85 25.15 3.72
CA ASN A 311 15.79 26.60 3.53
C ASN A 311 16.07 27.08 2.09
N SER A 312 16.64 26.25 1.23
CA SER A 312 16.92 26.58 -0.16
C SER A 312 16.27 25.59 -1.13
N ILE A 313 15.97 26.07 -2.34
CA ILE A 313 15.45 25.20 -3.43
C ILE A 313 16.44 24.09 -3.75
N THR A 314 17.74 24.39 -3.74
CA THR A 314 18.79 23.41 -3.99
C THR A 314 18.79 22.31 -2.96
N ASN A 315 18.65 22.63 -1.67
CA ASN A 315 18.56 21.64 -0.60
C ASN A 315 17.29 20.78 -0.73
N LYS A 316 16.15 21.36 -1.09
CA LYS A 316 14.90 20.60 -1.35
C LYS A 316 15.07 19.60 -2.49
N ILE A 317 15.77 19.97 -3.55
CA ILE A 317 16.07 19.05 -4.67
C ILE A 317 17.01 17.94 -4.21
N ILE A 318 18.06 18.24 -3.48
CA ILE A 318 19.01 17.24 -2.96
C ILE A 318 18.28 16.28 -2.03
N ASN A 319 17.45 16.78 -1.13
CA ASN A 319 16.67 15.99 -0.20
C ASN A 319 15.71 15.05 -0.93
N PHE A 320 15.02 15.54 -1.97
CA PHE A 320 14.19 14.69 -2.83
C PHE A 320 15.00 13.57 -3.50
N LEU A 321 16.17 13.88 -4.06
CA LEU A 321 17.01 12.89 -4.73
C LEU A 321 17.56 11.84 -3.76
N LEU A 322 17.97 12.23 -2.55
CA LEU A 322 18.42 11.32 -1.51
C LEU A 322 17.28 10.41 -1.03
N PHE A 323 16.10 10.97 -0.85
CA PHE A 323 14.92 10.24 -0.46
C PHE A 323 14.50 9.22 -1.55
N LEU A 324 14.48 9.66 -2.80
CA LEU A 324 14.22 8.82 -3.97
C LEU A 324 15.23 7.67 -4.08
N PHE A 325 16.53 7.96 -3.90
CA PHE A 325 17.59 6.96 -3.98
C PHE A 325 17.38 5.84 -2.94
N GLY A 326 17.08 6.19 -1.70
CA GLY A 326 16.76 5.20 -0.67
C GLY A 326 15.57 4.30 -1.06
N TRP A 327 14.51 4.87 -1.64
CA TRP A 327 13.35 4.10 -2.12
C TRP A 327 13.66 3.23 -3.34
N ILE A 328 14.57 3.64 -4.22
CA ILE A 328 15.03 2.78 -5.33
C ILE A 328 15.72 1.52 -4.77
N LEU A 329 16.57 1.67 -3.75
CA LEU A 329 17.23 0.54 -3.12
C LEU A 329 16.22 -0.41 -2.45
N ILE A 330 15.20 0.13 -1.77
CA ILE A 330 14.10 -0.66 -1.21
C ILE A 330 13.33 -1.40 -2.31
N GLY A 331 13.03 -0.76 -3.43
CA GLY A 331 12.34 -1.37 -4.57
C GLY A 331 13.11 -2.56 -5.15
N ILE A 332 14.44 -2.46 -5.25
CA ILE A 332 15.29 -3.57 -5.66
C ILE A 332 15.20 -4.71 -4.63
N LEU A 333 15.36 -4.42 -3.34
CA LEU A 333 15.31 -5.44 -2.28
C LEU A 333 13.97 -6.15 -2.23
N ASN A 334 12.86 -5.43 -2.37
CA ASN A 334 11.51 -6.01 -2.39
C ASN A 334 11.32 -6.98 -3.56
N THR A 335 11.86 -6.67 -4.73
CA THR A 335 11.78 -7.57 -5.89
C THR A 335 12.53 -8.87 -5.62
N TYR A 336 13.74 -8.80 -5.05
CA TYR A 336 14.52 -10.00 -4.71
C TYR A 336 13.90 -10.82 -3.59
N SER A 337 13.24 -10.20 -2.61
CA SER A 337 12.50 -10.93 -1.57
C SER A 337 11.29 -11.69 -2.13
N GLY A 338 10.60 -11.14 -3.12
CA GLY A 338 9.49 -11.76 -3.85
C GLY A 338 9.94 -12.99 -4.66
N PHE A 339 11.12 -12.93 -5.28
CA PHE A 339 11.70 -14.09 -6.00
C PHE A 339 12.02 -15.27 -5.06
N LEU A 340 12.37 -15.02 -3.81
CA LEU A 340 12.64 -16.08 -2.84
C LEU A 340 11.37 -16.75 -2.30
N SER A 341 10.24 -16.07 -2.35
CA SER A 341 8.96 -16.64 -1.92
C SER A 341 8.36 -17.59 -2.97
N SER A 342 8.64 -17.39 -4.27
CA SER A 342 8.08 -18.21 -5.36
C SER A 342 8.59 -19.66 -5.43
N PRO A 343 9.89 -19.98 -5.20
CA PRO A 343 10.35 -21.36 -5.07
C PRO A 343 9.83 -22.07 -3.81
N LEU A 344 9.56 -21.31 -2.75
CA LEU A 344 9.05 -21.87 -1.50
C LEU A 344 7.59 -22.33 -1.62
N THR A 345 6.75 -21.60 -2.36
CA THR A 345 5.38 -22.04 -2.65
C THR A 345 5.37 -23.35 -3.43
N ASN A 346 6.22 -23.49 -4.46
CA ASN A 346 6.34 -24.73 -5.23
C ASN A 346 6.90 -25.89 -4.41
N PHE A 347 7.85 -25.64 -3.49
CA PHE A 347 8.44 -26.65 -2.62
C PHE A 347 7.46 -27.17 -1.54
N PHE A 348 6.47 -26.34 -1.17
CA PHE A 348 5.43 -26.75 -0.21
C PHE A 348 4.28 -27.47 -0.91
N ASP A 349 3.95 -27.12 -2.16
CA ASP A 349 2.94 -27.86 -2.93
C ASP A 349 3.39 -29.29 -3.26
N GLU A 350 4.70 -29.53 -3.47
CA GLU A 350 5.25 -30.88 -3.67
C GLU A 350 5.34 -31.73 -2.39
N LYS A 351 5.28 -31.14 -1.18
CA LYS A 351 5.33 -31.88 0.09
C LYS A 351 3.96 -32.09 0.76
N ILE A 352 2.90 -31.54 0.19
CA ILE A 352 1.52 -31.68 0.71
C ILE A 352 0.70 -32.64 -0.17
N ILE A 353 1.24 -33.12 -1.30
CA ILE A 353 0.74 -34.27 -2.05
C ILE A 353 1.50 -35.52 -1.62
#